data_ddaf56975a107d1f549c1fee73000511
#
_entry.id   ddaf56975a107d1f549c1fee73000511
#
_cell.length_a   1.000
_cell.length_b   1.000
_cell.length_c   1.000
_cell.angle_alpha   90.00
_cell.angle_beta   90.00
_cell.angle_gamma   90.00
#
_symmetry.space_group_name_H-M   'P 1'
#
loop_
_entity.id
_entity.type
_entity.pdbx_description
1 polymer ?
#
loop_
_entity_poly.entity_id
_entity_poly.type
_entity_poly.pdbx_seq_one_letter_code
_entity_poly.pdbx_strand_id
1 'polypeptide(L)'
;MSNENLRKYRHHAIISYMTILGTFIAIVLNKEKNEYVNFHIRQSLGTYIILILALLCLITSPLLALIVYFLFVVLWVFGLVAALQNSIKPIPLLGEKFQQLFSKIV
;
A
#
# COMPACT_ATOMS: atom_id res chain seq x y z
N MET A 1 1.85 20.83 3.38
CA MET A 1 2.57 20.13 4.46
C MET A 1 4.02 20.63 4.47
N SER A 2 4.58 20.90 5.64
CA SER A 2 5.96 21.36 5.76
C SER A 2 6.95 20.21 5.45
N ASN A 3 8.22 20.57 5.15
CA ASN A 3 9.25 19.57 4.88
C ASN A 3 9.50 18.64 6.07
N GLU A 4 9.43 19.17 7.28
CA GLU A 4 9.60 18.36 8.48
C GLU A 4 8.48 17.34 8.65
N ASN A 5 7.24 17.77 8.41
CA ASN A 5 6.09 16.87 8.46
C ASN A 5 6.17 15.80 7.38
N LEU A 6 6.63 16.15 6.17
CA LEU A 6 6.83 15.17 5.12
C LEU A 6 7.86 14.11 5.51
N ARG A 7 8.96 14.49 6.16
CA ARG A 7 9.95 13.53 6.64
C ARG A 7 9.36 12.57 7.66
N LYS A 8 8.65 13.12 8.64
CA LYS A 8 8.03 12.34 9.71
C LYS A 8 7.03 11.32 9.13
N TYR A 9 6.13 11.80 8.29
CA TYR A 9 5.06 10.96 7.77
C TYR A 9 5.53 10.06 6.64
N ARG A 10 6.61 10.42 5.95
CA ARG A 10 7.20 9.54 4.94
C ARG A 10 7.64 8.21 5.54
N HIS A 11 8.23 8.23 6.74
CA HIS A 11 8.60 6.99 7.41
C HIS A 11 7.39 6.10 7.68
N HIS A 12 6.29 6.69 8.14
CA HIS A 12 5.05 5.94 8.37
C HIS A 12 4.50 5.34 7.07
N ALA A 13 4.53 6.10 5.98
CA ALA A 13 4.07 5.64 4.69
C ALA A 13 4.95 4.50 4.16
N ILE A 14 6.27 4.61 4.29
CA ILE A 14 7.21 3.57 3.87
C ILE A 14 6.99 2.29 4.68
N ILE A 15 6.81 2.41 6.00
CA ILE A 15 6.56 1.27 6.87
C ILE A 15 5.33 0.49 6.39
N SER A 16 4.29 1.19 5.91
CA SER A 16 3.08 0.54 5.44
C SER A 16 3.32 -0.41 4.25
N TYR A 17 4.40 -0.18 3.47
CA TYR A 17 4.73 -1.03 2.32
C TYR A 17 5.75 -2.12 2.64
N MET A 18 6.35 -2.11 3.82
CA MET A 18 7.42 -3.07 4.13
C MET A 18 6.89 -4.50 4.20
N THR A 19 5.82 -4.70 4.95
CA THR A 19 5.15 -5.99 5.09
C THR A 19 3.69 -5.75 5.45
N ILE A 20 2.90 -6.83 5.45
CA ILE A 20 1.52 -6.77 5.95
C ILE A 20 1.50 -6.30 7.42
N LEU A 21 2.47 -6.75 8.21
CA LEU A 21 2.62 -6.30 9.59
C LEU A 21 2.95 -4.82 9.65
N GLY A 22 3.80 -4.35 8.73
CA GLY A 22 4.13 -2.93 8.60
C GLY A 22 2.90 -2.07 8.32
N THR A 23 1.95 -2.56 7.53
CA THR A 23 0.69 -1.85 7.29
C THR A 23 -0.07 -1.63 8.60
N PHE A 24 -0.19 -2.66 9.44
CA PHE A 24 -0.85 -2.52 10.73
C PHE A 24 -0.10 -1.57 11.66
N ILE A 25 1.22 -1.63 11.68
CA ILE A 25 2.04 -0.70 12.46
C ILE A 25 1.80 0.73 12.01
N ALA A 26 1.74 0.97 10.69
CA ALA A 26 1.48 2.31 10.16
C ALA A 26 0.11 2.83 10.57
N ILE A 27 -0.92 1.97 10.60
CA ILE A 27 -2.25 2.35 11.07
C ILE A 27 -2.19 2.82 12.52
N VAL A 28 -1.48 2.07 13.37
CA VAL A 28 -1.33 2.42 14.79
C VAL A 28 -0.57 3.74 14.96
N LEU A 29 0.49 3.95 14.19
CA LEU A 29 1.28 5.17 14.26
C LEU A 29 0.57 6.39 13.71
N ASN A 30 -0.45 6.20 12.86
CA ASN A 30 -1.16 7.29 12.21
C ASN A 30 -2.25 7.88 13.11
N LYS A 31 -1.85 8.35 14.29
CA LYS A 31 -2.78 8.88 15.29
C LYS A 31 -3.43 10.19 14.84
N GLU A 32 -2.72 11.00 14.09
CA GLU A 32 -3.18 12.31 13.62
C GLU A 32 -4.01 12.23 12.34
N LYS A 33 -4.20 11.04 11.79
CA LYS A 33 -4.97 10.82 10.56
C LYS A 33 -4.50 11.69 9.40
N ASN A 34 -3.18 11.73 9.20
CA ASN A 34 -2.57 12.48 8.12
C ASN A 34 -2.98 11.91 6.76
N GLU A 35 -3.42 12.79 5.84
CA GLU A 35 -3.89 12.37 4.52
C GLU A 35 -2.83 11.62 3.70
N TYR A 36 -1.58 12.05 3.78
CA TYR A 36 -0.50 11.39 3.06
C TYR A 36 -0.31 9.96 3.56
N VAL A 37 -0.30 9.77 4.87
CA VAL A 37 -0.17 8.43 5.46
C VAL A 37 -1.41 7.60 5.18
N ASN A 38 -2.60 8.18 5.31
CA ASN A 38 -3.86 7.50 4.98
C ASN A 38 -3.86 6.99 3.55
N PHE A 39 -3.40 7.83 2.60
CA PHE A 39 -3.31 7.43 1.20
C PHE A 39 -2.45 6.17 1.03
N HIS A 40 -1.26 6.17 1.63
CA HIS A 40 -0.34 5.05 1.47
C HIS A 40 -0.76 3.80 2.23
N ILE A 41 -1.43 3.95 3.36
CA ILE A 41 -2.02 2.81 4.07
C ILE A 41 -3.08 2.15 3.20
N ARG A 42 -3.95 2.93 2.56
CA ARG A 42 -4.96 2.38 1.64
C ARG A 42 -4.33 1.65 0.46
N GLN A 43 -3.28 2.21 -0.12
CA GLN A 43 -2.57 1.58 -1.22
C GLN A 43 -1.91 0.26 -0.78
N SER A 44 -1.26 0.26 0.39
CA SER A 44 -0.61 -0.94 0.89
C SER A 44 -1.61 -2.03 1.26
N LEU A 45 -2.75 -1.68 1.85
CA LEU A 45 -3.81 -2.65 2.14
C LEU A 45 -4.27 -3.35 0.86
N GLY A 46 -4.55 -2.57 -0.19
CA GLY A 46 -4.96 -3.14 -1.47
C GLY A 46 -3.89 -4.02 -2.08
N THR A 47 -2.64 -3.56 -2.03
CA THR A 47 -1.50 -4.29 -2.56
C THR A 47 -1.34 -5.66 -1.87
N TYR A 48 -1.46 -5.70 -0.55
CA TYR A 48 -1.34 -6.95 0.19
C TYR A 48 -2.54 -7.87 0.01
N ILE A 49 -3.72 -7.33 -0.30
CA ILE A 49 -4.85 -8.16 -0.72
C ILE A 49 -4.52 -8.90 -2.01
N ILE A 50 -3.86 -8.23 -2.97
CA ILE A 50 -3.41 -8.89 -4.20
C ILE A 50 -2.42 -10.02 -3.88
N LEU A 51 -1.51 -9.81 -2.93
CA LEU A 51 -0.59 -10.87 -2.51
C LEU A 51 -1.35 -12.07 -1.93
N ILE A 52 -2.35 -11.84 -1.11
CA ILE A 52 -3.19 -12.91 -0.54
C ILE A 52 -3.89 -13.67 -1.66
N LEU A 53 -4.42 -12.96 -2.66
CA LEU A 53 -5.05 -13.59 -3.81
C LEU A 53 -4.05 -14.47 -4.58
N ALA A 54 -2.80 -14.00 -4.73
CA ALA A 54 -1.77 -14.81 -5.38
C ALA A 54 -1.53 -16.11 -4.62
N LEU A 55 -1.47 -16.05 -3.29
CA LEU A 55 -1.28 -17.25 -2.47
C LEU A 55 -2.45 -18.22 -2.59
N LEU A 56 -3.68 -17.69 -2.65
CA LEU A 56 -4.87 -18.51 -2.84
C LEU A 56 -4.90 -19.17 -4.22
N CYS A 57 -4.40 -18.49 -5.24
CA CYS A 57 -4.32 -19.04 -6.58
C CYS A 57 -3.39 -20.25 -6.68
N LEU A 58 -2.43 -20.41 -5.75
CA LEU A 58 -1.55 -21.59 -5.73
C LEU A 58 -2.35 -22.89 -5.59
N ILE A 59 -3.51 -22.86 -4.96
CA ILE A 59 -4.36 -24.03 -4.75
C ILE A 59 -4.91 -24.54 -6.08
N THR A 60 -5.21 -23.64 -7.01
CA THR A 60 -5.85 -23.99 -8.29
C THR A 60 -4.86 -24.03 -9.44
N SER A 61 -3.94 -23.06 -9.53
CA SER A 61 -3.00 -22.97 -10.66
C SER A 61 -1.75 -22.22 -10.25
N PRO A 62 -0.59 -22.88 -10.21
CA PRO A 62 0.68 -22.20 -9.95
C PRO A 62 1.00 -21.12 -10.99
N LEU A 63 0.61 -21.32 -12.25
CA LEU A 63 0.84 -20.32 -13.28
C LEU A 63 0.03 -19.04 -13.01
N LEU A 64 -1.24 -19.20 -12.66
CA LEU A 64 -2.08 -18.04 -12.31
C LEU A 64 -1.53 -17.33 -11.07
N ALA A 65 -1.08 -18.09 -10.08
CA ALA A 65 -0.46 -17.51 -8.88
C ALA A 65 0.76 -16.67 -9.23
N LEU A 66 1.59 -17.15 -10.16
CA LEU A 66 2.77 -16.41 -10.59
C LEU A 66 2.39 -15.10 -11.27
N ILE A 67 1.37 -15.11 -12.10
CA ILE A 67 0.89 -13.91 -12.79
C ILE A 67 0.37 -12.88 -11.79
N VAL A 68 -0.45 -13.32 -10.83
CA VAL A 68 -1.00 -12.42 -9.80
C VAL A 68 0.10 -11.91 -8.87
N TYR A 69 1.08 -12.75 -8.55
CA TYR A 69 2.24 -12.32 -7.75
C TYR A 69 3.05 -11.25 -8.48
N PHE A 70 3.25 -11.40 -9.79
CA PHE A 70 3.94 -10.38 -10.58
C PHE A 70 3.19 -9.05 -10.52
N LEU A 71 1.85 -9.08 -10.61
CA LEU A 71 1.04 -7.88 -10.45
C LEU A 71 1.26 -7.25 -9.07
N PHE A 72 1.28 -8.06 -8.00
CA PHE A 72 1.57 -7.58 -6.67
C PHE A 72 2.91 -6.84 -6.61
N VAL A 73 3.97 -7.42 -7.17
CA VAL A 73 5.31 -6.81 -7.14
C VAL A 73 5.31 -5.47 -7.86
N VAL A 74 4.67 -5.38 -9.02
CA VAL A 74 4.59 -4.13 -9.77
C VAL A 74 3.87 -3.06 -8.95
N LEU A 75 2.71 -3.38 -8.39
CA LEU A 75 1.95 -2.43 -7.59
C LEU A 75 2.71 -2.02 -6.32
N TRP A 76 3.39 -2.98 -5.70
CA TRP A 76 4.18 -2.73 -4.50
C TRP A 76 5.33 -1.76 -4.78
N VAL A 77 6.05 -1.97 -5.88
CA VAL A 77 7.17 -1.09 -6.26
C VAL A 77 6.67 0.33 -6.53
N PHE A 78 5.59 0.47 -7.31
CA PHE A 78 5.04 1.81 -7.59
C PHE A 78 4.57 2.50 -6.31
N GLY A 79 3.92 1.78 -5.42
CA GLY A 79 3.48 2.34 -4.14
C GLY A 79 4.64 2.78 -3.27
N LEU A 80 5.67 1.94 -3.14
CA LEU A 80 6.85 2.26 -2.34
C LEU A 80 7.60 3.46 -2.90
N VAL A 81 7.80 3.50 -4.23
CA VAL A 81 8.47 4.63 -4.87
C VAL A 81 7.69 5.93 -4.65
N ALA A 82 6.36 5.88 -4.77
CA ALA A 82 5.53 7.05 -4.49
C ALA A 82 5.70 7.54 -3.05
N ALA A 83 5.76 6.60 -2.09
CA ALA A 83 5.98 6.97 -0.68
C ALA A 83 7.36 7.62 -0.49
N LEU A 84 8.39 7.09 -1.15
CA LEU A 84 9.73 7.66 -1.08
C LEU A 84 9.82 9.05 -1.71
N GLN A 85 9.00 9.31 -2.73
CA GLN A 85 8.97 10.59 -3.44
C GLN A 85 7.99 11.59 -2.83
N ASN A 86 7.38 11.28 -1.70
CA ASN A 86 6.36 12.12 -1.07
C ASN A 86 5.15 12.36 -1.98
N SER A 87 4.86 11.41 -2.86
CA SER A 87 3.77 11.50 -3.83
C SER A 87 2.50 10.86 -3.29
N ILE A 88 1.35 11.41 -3.66
CA ILE A 88 0.04 10.81 -3.38
C ILE A 88 -0.67 10.41 -4.67
N LYS A 89 0.10 10.11 -5.71
CA LYS A 89 -0.47 9.59 -6.96
C LYS A 89 -0.85 8.12 -6.76
N PRO A 90 -2.09 7.73 -7.10
CA PRO A 90 -2.49 6.34 -7.00
C PRO A 90 -1.62 5.43 -7.86
N ILE A 91 -1.36 4.21 -7.39
CA ILE A 91 -0.67 3.21 -8.20
C ILE A 91 -1.52 2.90 -9.44
N PRO A 92 -0.87 2.45 -10.54
CA PRO A 92 -1.61 2.24 -11.78
C PRO A 92 -2.65 1.14 -11.64
N LEU A 93 -3.69 1.21 -12.46
CA LEU A 93 -4.78 0.24 -12.60
C LEU A 93 -5.75 0.22 -11.41
N LEU A 94 -5.27 -0.06 -10.20
CA LEU A 94 -6.14 -0.36 -9.05
C LEU A 94 -6.07 0.68 -7.94
N GLY A 95 -5.13 1.62 -8.02
CA GLY A 95 -4.87 2.55 -6.91
C GLY A 95 -6.08 3.39 -6.50
N GLU A 96 -6.82 3.94 -7.46
CA GLU A 96 -8.01 4.73 -7.15
C GLU A 96 -9.08 3.89 -6.48
N LYS A 97 -9.25 2.65 -6.92
CA LYS A 97 -10.21 1.73 -6.31
C LYS A 97 -9.83 1.41 -4.88
N PHE A 98 -8.54 1.24 -4.60
CA PHE A 98 -8.07 1.03 -3.23
C PHE A 98 -8.41 2.23 -2.34
N GLN A 99 -8.25 3.45 -2.85
CA GLN A 99 -8.60 4.65 -2.11
C GLN A 99 -10.10 4.68 -1.78
N GLN A 100 -10.93 4.33 -2.73
CA GLN A 100 -12.38 4.32 -2.53
C GLN A 100 -12.81 3.22 -1.56
N LEU A 101 -12.29 2.00 -1.74
CA LEU A 101 -12.66 0.85 -0.93
C LEU A 101 -12.30 1.01 0.55
N PHE A 102 -11.13 1.59 0.82
CA PHE A 102 -10.62 1.68 2.18
C PHE A 102 -10.81 3.06 2.82
N SER A 103 -11.53 3.96 2.17
CA SER A 103 -11.74 5.32 2.67
C SER A 103 -12.48 5.37 4.00
N LYS A 104 -13.29 4.35 4.29
CA LYS A 104 -14.04 4.27 5.56
C LYS A 104 -13.23 3.64 6.69
N ILE A 105 -12.10 3.02 6.36
CA ILE A 105 -11.27 2.31 7.33
C ILE A 105 -10.14 3.21 7.82
N VAL A 106 -9.54 3.92 6.90
CA VAL A 106 -8.37 4.76 7.22
C VAL A 106 -8.51 6.20 6.73
#